data_4a5c33aa8c152be7d780bf1893e0e34a
#
_entry.id   4a5c33aa8c152be7d780bf1893e0e34a
#
_cell.length_a   1.000
_cell.length_b   1.000
_cell.length_c   1.000
_cell.angle_alpha   90.00
_cell.angle_beta   90.00
_cell.angle_gamma   90.00
#
_symmetry.space_group_name_H-M   'P 1'
#
loop_
_entity.id
_entity.type
_entity.pdbx_description
1 polymer ?
#
loop_
_entity_poly.entity_id
_entity_poly.type
_entity_poly.pdbx_seq_one_letter_code
_entity_poly.pdbx_strand_id
1 'polypeptide(L)'
;KGEVVSRKTVLIPNTFDKKREVIISLFNQTGWTVDKCENVSGSNWHINVHSESIDQGYKIDLFIGSIRDEDRKPDEFKMQLGSTYPSGQQKGYLQLILGIYTSTNECAIDDLILAAYSPNGYDFSTNPSIRGTRTSGLQVAKIRGLNWISETCVIFRPDFLYYILEKVKNGDLFKLQGTVLKLNCSESG
;
A
#
# COMPACT_ATOMS: atom_id res chain seq x y z
N LYS A 1 4.96 20.04 28.84
CA LYS A 1 3.90 19.01 28.87
C LYS A 1 3.46 18.87 27.40
N GLY A 2 3.89 17.80 26.71
CA GLY A 2 3.45 17.52 25.36
C GLY A 2 1.97 17.15 25.37
N GLU A 3 1.17 17.82 24.53
CA GLU A 3 -0.20 17.40 24.28
C GLU A 3 -0.18 15.99 23.68
N VAL A 4 -0.89 15.07 24.29
CA VAL A 4 -1.15 13.76 23.73
C VAL A 4 -2.13 13.98 22.58
N VAL A 5 -1.62 14.03 21.36
CA VAL A 5 -2.48 14.06 20.17
C VAL A 5 -3.26 12.75 20.13
N SER A 6 -4.56 12.84 20.33
CA SER A 6 -5.46 11.69 20.22
C SER A 6 -5.35 11.12 18.81
N ARG A 7 -4.79 9.90 18.69
CA ARG A 7 -4.74 9.20 17.42
C ARG A 7 -6.17 8.88 16.97
N LYS A 8 -6.51 9.30 15.76
CA LYS A 8 -7.81 9.00 15.20
C LYS A 8 -7.86 7.52 14.86
N THR A 9 -8.66 6.76 15.60
CA THR A 9 -8.91 5.35 15.28
C THR A 9 -9.75 5.28 14.02
N VAL A 10 -9.28 4.56 13.01
CA VAL A 10 -10.02 4.30 11.79
C VAL A 10 -10.48 2.86 11.81
N LEU A 11 -11.79 2.66 11.75
CA LEU A 11 -12.37 1.34 11.53
C LEU A 11 -11.99 0.88 10.12
N ILE A 12 -11.25 -0.23 10.04
CA ILE A 12 -10.91 -0.83 8.75
C ILE A 12 -11.97 -1.86 8.42
N PRO A 13 -12.87 -1.54 7.50
CA PRO A 13 -14.03 -2.37 7.26
C PRO A 13 -13.68 -3.56 6.39
N ASN A 14 -14.34 -4.66 6.70
CA ASN A 14 -14.49 -5.77 5.78
C ASN A 14 -15.41 -5.45 4.59
N THR A 15 -16.08 -4.28 4.59
CA THR A 15 -17.10 -3.89 3.63
C THR A 15 -16.76 -2.60 2.89
N PHE A 16 -17.32 -2.43 1.71
CA PHE A 16 -17.04 -1.37 0.75
C PHE A 16 -17.31 0.05 1.25
N ASP A 17 -18.33 0.22 2.11
CA ASP A 17 -18.92 1.52 2.43
C ASP A 17 -17.96 2.48 3.18
N LYS A 18 -16.92 1.93 3.81
CA LYS A 18 -15.96 2.71 4.60
C LYS A 18 -14.58 2.87 3.93
N LYS A 19 -14.35 2.28 2.76
CA LYS A 19 -13.04 2.40 2.08
C LYS A 19 -12.67 3.84 1.78
N ARG A 20 -13.64 4.67 1.44
CA ARG A 20 -13.42 6.10 1.18
C ARG A 20 -12.82 6.80 2.40
N GLU A 21 -13.35 6.54 3.59
CA GLU A 21 -12.85 7.13 4.84
C GLU A 21 -11.42 6.67 5.16
N VAL A 22 -11.14 5.39 4.93
CA VAL A 22 -9.80 4.82 5.11
C VAL A 22 -8.81 5.47 4.14
N ILE A 23 -9.16 5.60 2.86
CA ILE A 23 -8.31 6.24 1.85
C ILE A 23 -8.03 7.69 2.26
N ILE A 24 -9.06 8.47 2.55
CA ILE A 24 -8.90 9.88 2.93
C ILE A 24 -8.03 10.00 4.20
N SER A 25 -8.30 9.17 5.21
CA SER A 25 -7.53 9.21 6.46
C SER A 25 -6.07 8.80 6.25
N LEU A 26 -5.82 7.77 5.44
CA LEU A 26 -4.47 7.31 5.11
C LEU A 26 -3.64 8.43 4.47
N PHE A 27 -4.18 9.06 3.43
CA PHE A 27 -3.45 10.12 2.74
C PHE A 27 -3.30 11.36 3.62
N ASN A 28 -4.36 11.81 4.30
CA ASN A 28 -4.29 13.01 5.15
C ASN A 28 -3.30 12.83 6.33
N GLN A 29 -3.22 11.64 6.93
CA GLN A 29 -2.29 11.39 8.04
C GLN A 29 -0.84 11.15 7.59
N THR A 30 -0.61 10.98 6.30
CA THR A 30 0.73 10.79 5.71
C THR A 30 1.25 12.03 4.98
N GLY A 31 0.67 13.19 5.25
CA GLY A 31 1.15 14.48 4.74
C GLY A 31 0.56 14.92 3.39
N TRP A 32 -0.53 14.27 2.97
CA TRP A 32 -1.27 14.62 1.75
C TRP A 32 -2.64 15.18 2.08
N THR A 33 -3.08 16.18 1.35
CA THR A 33 -4.47 16.63 1.34
C THR A 33 -5.20 15.94 0.19
N VAL A 34 -6.35 15.33 0.48
CA VAL A 34 -7.19 14.68 -0.54
C VAL A 34 -8.22 15.68 -1.06
N ASP A 35 -8.04 16.15 -2.29
CA ASP A 35 -8.94 17.09 -2.95
C ASP A 35 -10.15 16.38 -3.55
N LYS A 36 -9.94 15.16 -4.05
CA LYS A 36 -10.96 14.35 -4.71
C LYS A 36 -10.77 12.89 -4.37
N CYS A 37 -11.85 12.18 -4.05
CA CYS A 37 -11.86 10.75 -3.83
C CYS A 37 -13.19 10.17 -4.33
N GLU A 38 -13.15 9.51 -5.49
CA GLU A 38 -14.32 8.96 -6.17
C GLU A 38 -14.14 7.47 -6.44
N ASN A 39 -15.16 6.68 -6.12
CA ASN A 39 -15.20 5.29 -6.53
C ASN A 39 -15.57 5.19 -8.00
N VAL A 40 -14.71 4.56 -8.79
CA VAL A 40 -14.94 4.31 -10.22
C VAL A 40 -15.73 3.02 -10.40
N SER A 41 -15.24 1.94 -9.81
CA SER A 41 -15.92 0.65 -9.79
C SER A 41 -15.24 -0.30 -8.81
N GLY A 42 -15.99 -1.05 -8.04
CA GLY A 42 -15.44 -2.08 -7.19
C GLY A 42 -14.31 -1.59 -6.26
N SER A 43 -13.10 -2.09 -6.44
CA SER A 43 -11.91 -1.69 -5.68
C SER A 43 -11.16 -0.51 -6.29
N ASN A 44 -11.62 0.05 -7.41
CA ASN A 44 -10.96 1.14 -8.12
C ASN A 44 -11.48 2.51 -7.68
N TRP A 45 -10.55 3.43 -7.40
CA TRP A 45 -10.79 4.79 -6.95
C TRP A 45 -9.92 5.77 -7.74
N HIS A 46 -10.51 6.89 -8.16
CA HIS A 46 -9.76 8.04 -8.63
C HIS A 46 -9.59 9.02 -7.49
N ILE A 47 -8.34 9.32 -7.15
CA ILE A 47 -8.02 10.29 -6.11
C ILE A 47 -7.10 11.38 -6.64
N ASN A 48 -7.34 12.60 -6.22
CA ASN A 48 -6.42 13.71 -6.41
C ASN A 48 -5.89 14.09 -5.03
N VAL A 49 -4.58 14.17 -4.91
CA VAL A 49 -3.90 14.56 -3.68
C VAL A 49 -2.87 15.61 -3.95
N HIS A 50 -2.65 16.50 -2.99
CA HIS A 50 -1.54 17.44 -3.01
C HIS A 50 -0.87 17.51 -1.63
N SER A 51 0.38 17.95 -1.62
CA SER A 51 1.12 18.22 -0.39
C SER A 51 1.76 19.60 -0.51
N GLU A 52 1.36 20.52 0.39
CA GLU A 52 1.92 21.87 0.43
C GLU A 52 3.40 21.87 0.83
N SER A 53 3.81 20.93 1.68
CA SER A 53 5.18 20.84 2.19
C SER A 53 6.23 20.60 1.10
N ILE A 54 5.83 20.03 -0.03
CA ILE A 54 6.72 19.67 -1.14
C ILE A 54 6.27 20.25 -2.48
N ASP A 55 5.18 21.04 -2.47
CA ASP A 55 4.57 21.63 -3.68
C ASP A 55 4.34 20.60 -4.81
N GLN A 56 3.76 19.46 -4.45
CA GLN A 56 3.48 18.37 -5.38
C GLN A 56 2.04 17.89 -5.28
N GLY A 57 1.49 17.50 -6.44
CA GLY A 57 0.17 16.88 -6.53
C GLY A 57 0.17 15.67 -7.45
N TYR A 58 -0.68 14.70 -7.15
CA TYR A 58 -0.86 13.49 -7.95
C TYR A 58 -2.33 13.21 -8.23
N LYS A 59 -2.59 12.75 -9.45
CA LYS A 59 -3.81 12.03 -9.79
C LYS A 59 -3.50 10.55 -9.74
N ILE A 60 -4.21 9.80 -8.93
CA ILE A 60 -3.92 8.39 -8.65
C ILE A 60 -5.13 7.54 -9.05
N ASP A 61 -4.88 6.56 -9.91
CA ASP A 61 -5.78 5.45 -10.20
C ASP A 61 -5.46 4.35 -9.19
N LEU A 62 -6.23 4.35 -8.08
CA LEU A 62 -5.98 3.52 -6.91
C LEU A 62 -6.83 2.27 -6.94
N PHE A 63 -6.19 1.10 -6.95
CA PHE A 63 -6.83 -0.18 -6.67
C PHE A 63 -6.53 -0.59 -5.24
N ILE A 64 -7.55 -0.68 -4.40
CA ILE A 64 -7.37 -0.93 -2.97
C ILE A 64 -8.12 -2.18 -2.50
N GLY A 65 -7.42 -3.04 -1.77
CA GLY A 65 -7.96 -4.26 -1.21
C GLY A 65 -7.46 -4.55 0.19
N SER A 66 -8.19 -5.38 0.94
CA SER A 66 -7.73 -5.89 2.22
C SER A 66 -6.81 -7.09 2.01
N ILE A 67 -5.73 -7.13 2.77
CA ILE A 67 -4.85 -8.29 2.85
C ILE A 67 -5.35 -9.16 4.00
N ARG A 68 -5.60 -10.43 3.73
CA ARG A 68 -6.11 -11.39 4.70
C ARG A 68 -5.28 -12.64 4.74
N ASP A 69 -5.17 -13.20 5.93
CA ASP A 69 -4.77 -14.59 6.13
C ASP A 69 -5.97 -15.47 5.77
N GLU A 70 -5.85 -16.33 4.78
CA GLU A 70 -6.93 -17.24 4.37
C GLU A 70 -6.75 -18.64 4.95
N ASP A 71 -5.75 -18.86 5.83
CA ASP A 71 -5.42 -20.14 6.48
C ASP A 71 -5.20 -21.34 5.52
N ARG A 72 -5.01 -21.05 4.22
CA ARG A 72 -4.78 -22.10 3.21
C ARG A 72 -3.36 -22.61 3.20
N LYS A 73 -2.41 -21.71 3.45
CA LYS A 73 -0.99 -22.01 3.60
C LYS A 73 -0.43 -21.20 4.75
N PRO A 74 0.47 -21.74 5.57
CA PRO A 74 0.97 -21.09 6.78
C PRO A 74 1.56 -19.67 6.54
N ASP A 75 1.97 -19.38 5.32
CA ASP A 75 2.77 -18.20 4.98
C ASP A 75 2.15 -17.35 3.87
N GLU A 76 0.86 -17.52 3.57
CA GLU A 76 0.22 -16.82 2.46
C GLU A 76 -0.81 -15.81 2.95
N PHE A 77 -0.49 -14.53 2.74
CA PHE A 77 -1.46 -13.44 2.87
C PHE A 77 -1.95 -13.06 1.48
N LYS A 78 -3.27 -12.92 1.35
CA LYS A 78 -3.89 -12.67 0.06
C LYS A 78 -4.66 -11.35 0.06
N MET A 79 -4.48 -10.58 -1.01
CA MET A 79 -5.30 -9.42 -1.29
C MET A 79 -6.39 -9.77 -2.29
N GLN A 80 -7.62 -9.30 -2.03
CA GLN A 80 -8.74 -9.42 -2.96
C GLN A 80 -9.13 -8.04 -3.49
N LEU A 81 -9.15 -7.88 -4.82
CA LEU A 81 -9.62 -6.67 -5.50
C LEU A 81 -11.09 -6.74 -5.92
N GLY A 82 -11.78 -7.83 -5.60
CA GLY A 82 -13.15 -8.06 -6.06
C GLY A 82 -13.19 -8.38 -7.57
N SER A 83 -14.19 -7.84 -8.26
CA SER A 83 -14.38 -8.06 -9.71
C SER A 83 -13.64 -7.06 -10.60
N THR A 84 -12.96 -6.08 -10.02
CA THR A 84 -12.29 -5.00 -10.76
C THR A 84 -10.79 -5.21 -10.73
N TYR A 85 -10.20 -5.39 -11.89
CA TYR A 85 -8.76 -5.60 -12.05
C TYR A 85 -8.12 -4.42 -12.80
N PRO A 86 -6.85 -4.08 -12.49
CA PRO A 86 -6.12 -3.08 -13.24
C PRO A 86 -5.99 -3.48 -14.71
N SER A 87 -6.58 -2.72 -15.61
CA SER A 87 -6.49 -2.92 -17.05
C SER A 87 -5.83 -1.69 -17.68
N GLY A 88 -4.51 -1.72 -17.72
CA GLY A 88 -3.74 -0.61 -18.29
C GLY A 88 -3.72 0.65 -17.41
N GLN A 89 -2.80 1.55 -17.71
CA GLN A 89 -2.67 2.82 -17.00
C GLN A 89 -3.57 3.88 -17.66
N GLN A 90 -4.41 4.51 -16.86
CA GLN A 90 -5.18 5.66 -17.32
C GLN A 90 -4.23 6.85 -17.57
N LYS A 91 -4.36 7.49 -18.75
CA LYS A 91 -3.50 8.62 -19.11
C LYS A 91 -3.59 9.76 -18.08
N GLY A 92 -2.46 10.18 -17.58
CA GLY A 92 -2.34 11.27 -16.60
C GLY A 92 -2.58 10.87 -15.15
N TYR A 93 -2.77 9.58 -14.87
CA TYR A 93 -2.87 9.04 -13.52
C TYR A 93 -1.66 8.17 -13.19
N LEU A 94 -1.23 8.22 -11.92
CA LEU A 94 -0.34 7.20 -11.36
C LEU A 94 -1.17 5.98 -11.01
N GLN A 95 -0.80 4.81 -11.51
CA GLN A 95 -1.46 3.57 -11.11
C GLN A 95 -0.85 3.05 -9.82
N LEU A 96 -1.68 2.86 -8.79
CA LEU A 96 -1.27 2.30 -7.50
C LEU A 96 -2.20 1.15 -7.11
N ILE A 97 -1.62 -0.03 -6.92
CA ILE A 97 -2.32 -1.18 -6.38
C ILE A 97 -1.89 -1.35 -4.93
N LEU A 98 -2.82 -1.14 -3.99
CA LEU A 98 -2.54 -1.05 -2.58
C LEU A 98 -3.32 -2.07 -1.78
N GLY A 99 -2.60 -2.95 -1.07
CA GLY A 99 -3.16 -3.82 -0.07
C GLY A 99 -3.05 -3.21 1.32
N ILE A 100 -4.09 -3.37 2.14
CA ILE A 100 -4.10 -2.94 3.53
C ILE A 100 -4.19 -4.18 4.42
N TYR A 101 -3.21 -4.33 5.31
CA TYR A 101 -3.21 -5.34 6.36
C TYR A 101 -3.41 -4.69 7.73
N THR A 102 -4.29 -5.30 8.52
CA THR A 102 -4.49 -4.98 9.92
C THR A 102 -4.68 -6.26 10.71
N SER A 103 -4.15 -6.30 11.91
CA SER A 103 -4.35 -7.42 12.83
C SER A 103 -5.69 -7.34 13.57
N THR A 104 -6.36 -6.18 13.50
CA THR A 104 -7.62 -5.91 14.20
C THR A 104 -8.59 -5.17 13.27
N ASN A 105 -9.88 -5.20 13.59
CA ASN A 105 -10.90 -4.46 12.84
C ASN A 105 -10.86 -2.94 13.12
N GLU A 106 -10.16 -2.55 14.17
CA GLU A 106 -9.96 -1.16 14.57
C GLU A 106 -8.50 -0.93 14.86
N CYS A 107 -7.87 -0.02 14.13
CA CYS A 107 -6.49 0.38 14.40
C CYS A 107 -6.25 1.82 13.96
N ALA A 108 -5.22 2.44 14.54
CA ALA A 108 -4.73 3.72 14.06
C ALA A 108 -4.07 3.55 12.67
N ILE A 109 -4.07 4.62 11.88
CA ILE A 109 -3.40 4.60 10.56
C ILE A 109 -1.93 4.19 10.70
N ASP A 110 -1.23 4.66 11.73
CA ASP A 110 0.18 4.32 11.98
C ASP A 110 0.43 2.83 12.28
N ASP A 111 -0.61 2.10 12.67
CA ASP A 111 -0.53 0.67 12.98
C ASP A 111 -0.83 -0.22 11.76
N LEU A 112 -1.23 0.39 10.64
CA LEU A 112 -1.43 -0.31 9.39
C LEU A 112 -0.11 -0.82 8.81
N ILE A 113 -0.20 -1.92 8.07
CA ILE A 113 0.82 -2.35 7.13
C ILE A 113 0.22 -2.30 5.74
N LEU A 114 0.93 -1.66 4.83
CA LEU A 114 0.53 -1.49 3.45
C LEU A 114 1.39 -2.36 2.54
N ALA A 115 0.84 -2.77 1.42
CA ALA A 115 1.59 -3.43 0.36
C ALA A 115 1.28 -2.78 -0.99
N ALA A 116 2.30 -2.32 -1.69
CA ALA A 116 2.17 -1.91 -3.07
C ALA A 116 2.58 -3.06 -4.00
N TYR A 117 1.76 -3.26 -5.05
CA TYR A 117 1.98 -4.30 -6.04
C TYR A 117 2.27 -3.69 -7.40
N SER A 118 3.18 -4.32 -8.14
CA SER A 118 3.47 -3.93 -9.52
C SER A 118 2.29 -4.26 -10.45
N PRO A 119 1.78 -3.28 -11.22
CA PRO A 119 0.72 -3.56 -12.18
C PRO A 119 1.15 -4.52 -13.30
N ASN A 120 2.44 -4.65 -13.56
CA ASN A 120 2.99 -5.49 -14.62
C ASN A 120 3.47 -6.86 -14.13
N GLY A 121 3.43 -7.11 -12.83
CA GLY A 121 4.05 -8.30 -12.21
C GLY A 121 3.08 -9.42 -11.85
N TYR A 122 1.79 -9.21 -12.06
CA TYR A 122 0.76 -10.16 -11.67
C TYR A 122 -0.21 -10.47 -12.80
N ASP A 123 -0.60 -11.73 -12.88
CA ASP A 123 -1.84 -12.09 -13.54
C ASP A 123 -2.99 -11.73 -12.60
N PHE A 124 -3.63 -10.60 -12.84
CA PHE A 124 -4.77 -10.14 -12.04
C PHE A 124 -6.05 -10.94 -12.29
N SER A 125 -6.03 -11.95 -13.16
CA SER A 125 -7.11 -12.95 -13.23
C SER A 125 -7.17 -13.78 -11.95
N THR A 126 -6.05 -13.85 -11.20
CA THR A 126 -5.97 -14.42 -9.87
C THR A 126 -5.65 -13.34 -8.86
N ASN A 127 -6.27 -13.37 -7.68
CA ASN A 127 -6.01 -12.37 -6.64
C ASN A 127 -4.52 -12.34 -6.28
N PRO A 128 -3.86 -11.17 -6.27
CA PRO A 128 -2.47 -11.06 -5.85
C PRO A 128 -2.29 -11.55 -4.41
N SER A 129 -1.20 -12.23 -4.16
CA SER A 129 -0.86 -12.75 -2.84
C SER A 129 0.52 -12.29 -2.39
N ILE A 130 0.65 -11.98 -1.11
CA ILE A 130 1.94 -11.79 -0.45
C ILE A 130 2.39 -13.16 0.04
N ARG A 131 3.56 -13.60 -0.43
CA ARG A 131 4.19 -14.83 0.04
C ARG A 131 5.26 -14.50 1.07
N GLY A 132 5.30 -15.25 2.15
CA GLY A 132 6.29 -15.10 3.20
C GLY A 132 5.81 -15.66 4.53
N THR A 133 6.71 -15.90 5.47
CA THR A 133 6.34 -16.36 6.78
C THR A 133 5.53 -15.29 7.51
N ARG A 134 4.52 -15.68 8.28
CA ARG A 134 3.71 -14.79 9.13
C ARG A 134 4.59 -13.87 9.98
N THR A 135 5.77 -14.34 10.32
CA THR A 135 6.72 -13.65 11.17
C THR A 135 7.69 -12.74 10.43
N SER A 136 8.02 -13.01 9.17
CA SER A 136 9.14 -12.30 8.54
C SER A 136 8.73 -11.07 7.73
N GLY A 137 7.80 -11.20 6.79
CA GLY A 137 7.54 -10.12 5.83
C GLY A 137 6.88 -8.88 6.45
N LEU A 138 5.73 -9.09 7.11
CA LEU A 138 4.96 -8.01 7.72
C LEU A 138 5.67 -7.44 8.95
N GLN A 139 6.29 -8.29 9.78
CA GLN A 139 7.03 -7.83 10.94
C GLN A 139 8.28 -7.06 10.58
N VAL A 140 9.03 -7.48 9.56
CA VAL A 140 10.19 -6.72 9.08
C VAL A 140 9.76 -5.34 8.59
N ALA A 141 8.66 -5.23 7.83
CA ALA A 141 8.13 -3.95 7.42
C ALA A 141 7.68 -3.10 8.63
N LYS A 142 7.03 -3.70 9.62
CA LYS A 142 6.62 -3.00 10.85
C LYS A 142 7.81 -2.43 11.62
N ILE A 143 8.91 -3.15 11.70
CA ILE A 143 10.12 -2.74 12.44
C ILE A 143 10.95 -1.75 11.62
N ARG A 144 11.23 -2.07 10.36
CA ARG A 144 12.13 -1.30 9.49
C ARG A 144 11.44 -0.22 8.67
N GLY A 145 10.10 -0.22 8.63
CA GLY A 145 9.28 0.71 7.86
C GLY A 145 9.03 0.28 6.42
N LEU A 146 9.95 -0.47 5.80
CA LEU A 146 9.91 -0.85 4.40
C LEU A 146 10.56 -2.22 4.20
N ASN A 147 9.95 -3.07 3.38
CA ASN A 147 10.48 -4.38 3.02
C ASN A 147 9.99 -4.84 1.64
N TRP A 148 10.91 -5.15 0.71
CA TRP A 148 10.59 -5.78 -0.57
C TRP A 148 10.43 -7.29 -0.38
N ILE A 149 9.25 -7.80 -0.72
CA ILE A 149 8.95 -9.25 -0.64
C ILE A 149 9.36 -9.96 -1.92
N SER A 150 9.18 -9.27 -3.06
CA SER A 150 9.52 -9.77 -4.38
C SER A 150 9.78 -8.60 -5.33
N GLU A 151 10.14 -8.89 -6.58
CA GLU A 151 10.28 -7.89 -7.63
C GLU A 151 8.95 -7.19 -7.97
N THR A 152 7.83 -7.66 -7.42
CA THR A 152 6.51 -7.17 -7.73
C THR A 152 5.71 -6.72 -6.52
N CYS A 153 6.29 -6.83 -5.31
CA CYS A 153 5.60 -6.46 -4.07
C CYS A 153 6.55 -5.83 -3.06
N VAL A 154 6.17 -4.68 -2.55
CA VAL A 154 6.82 -4.01 -1.42
C VAL A 154 5.82 -3.82 -0.29
N ILE A 155 6.22 -4.14 0.93
CA ILE A 155 5.44 -3.94 2.15
C ILE A 155 6.04 -2.76 2.92
N PHE A 156 5.20 -1.89 3.44
CA PHE A 156 5.65 -0.66 4.11
C PHE A 156 4.65 -0.15 5.16
N ARG A 157 5.14 0.69 6.06
CA ARG A 157 4.29 1.46 6.99
C ARG A 157 3.75 2.71 6.29
N PRO A 158 2.62 3.26 6.76
CA PRO A 158 2.01 4.46 6.18
C PRO A 158 2.95 5.66 6.03
N ASP A 159 3.89 5.86 6.95
CA ASP A 159 4.87 6.95 6.92
C ASP A 159 5.80 6.89 5.68
N PHE A 160 5.87 5.76 4.97
CA PHE A 160 6.58 5.61 3.71
C PHE A 160 5.72 5.86 2.45
N LEU A 161 4.43 6.18 2.60
CA LEU A 161 3.55 6.38 1.45
C LEU A 161 4.07 7.46 0.49
N TYR A 162 4.64 8.53 1.03
CA TYR A 162 5.30 9.58 0.23
C TYR A 162 6.39 9.00 -0.67
N TYR A 163 7.32 8.27 -0.07
CA TYR A 163 8.42 7.61 -0.79
C TYR A 163 7.91 6.65 -1.88
N ILE A 164 6.88 5.88 -1.56
CA ILE A 164 6.26 4.95 -2.52
C ILE A 164 5.68 5.70 -3.73
N LEU A 165 4.94 6.80 -3.49
CA LEU A 165 4.35 7.61 -4.57
C LEU A 165 5.42 8.21 -5.48
N GLU A 166 6.51 8.73 -4.93
CA GLU A 166 7.64 9.22 -5.73
C GLU A 166 8.25 8.10 -6.59
N LYS A 167 8.47 6.93 -6.01
CA LYS A 167 9.02 5.78 -6.73
C LYS A 167 8.08 5.26 -7.82
N VAL A 168 6.77 5.26 -7.58
CA VAL A 168 5.76 4.93 -8.61
C VAL A 168 5.80 5.95 -9.74
N LYS A 169 5.84 7.25 -9.42
CA LYS A 169 5.94 8.33 -10.42
C LYS A 169 7.17 8.17 -11.32
N ASN A 170 8.31 7.85 -10.74
CA ASN A 170 9.57 7.70 -11.46
C ASN A 170 9.71 6.34 -12.17
N GLY A 171 8.77 5.42 -11.96
CA GLY A 171 8.83 4.06 -12.50
C GLY A 171 9.93 3.20 -11.88
N ASP A 172 10.38 3.53 -10.66
CA ASP A 172 11.55 2.93 -10.01
C ASP A 172 11.21 1.99 -8.87
N LEU A 173 9.94 1.95 -8.43
CA LEU A 173 9.58 1.25 -7.19
C LEU A 173 10.06 -0.21 -7.15
N PHE A 174 10.03 -0.90 -8.28
CA PHE A 174 10.41 -2.30 -8.39
C PHE A 174 11.77 -2.54 -9.07
N LYS A 175 12.47 -1.49 -9.47
CA LYS A 175 13.80 -1.58 -10.10
C LYS A 175 14.96 -1.69 -9.11
N LEU A 176 14.76 -1.26 -7.86
CA LEU A 176 15.82 -1.12 -6.86
C LEU A 176 16.31 -2.42 -6.21
N GLN A 177 15.60 -3.53 -6.40
CA GLN A 177 15.93 -4.79 -5.75
C GLN A 177 17.31 -5.34 -6.12
N GLY A 178 17.71 -5.21 -7.38
CA GLY A 178 19.01 -5.72 -7.83
C GLY A 178 20.22 -5.09 -7.15
N THR A 179 20.08 -3.84 -6.68
CA THR A 179 21.16 -3.10 -6.02
C THR A 179 21.24 -3.43 -4.52
N VAL A 180 20.10 -3.55 -3.86
CA VAL A 180 20.03 -3.84 -2.41
C VAL A 180 20.45 -5.29 -2.11
N LEU A 181 20.04 -6.24 -2.94
CA LEU A 181 20.44 -7.64 -2.79
C LEU A 181 21.95 -7.86 -3.03
N LYS A 182 22.56 -7.10 -3.95
CA LYS A 182 24.01 -7.17 -4.18
C LYS A 182 24.84 -6.62 -3.03
N LEU A 183 24.35 -5.59 -2.34
CA LEU A 183 25.03 -5.04 -1.16
C LEU A 183 25.01 -6.00 0.04
N ASN A 184 23.93 -6.76 0.21
CA ASN A 184 23.82 -7.74 1.30
C ASN A 184 24.60 -9.05 1.06
N CYS A 185 24.97 -9.35 -0.19
CA CYS A 185 25.77 -10.53 -0.53
C CYS A 185 27.29 -10.28 -0.52
N SER A 186 27.74 -9.02 -0.49
CA SER A 186 29.16 -8.67 -0.50
C SER A 186 29.80 -8.52 0.88
N GLU A 187 29.00 -8.57 1.96
CA GLU A 187 29.50 -8.47 3.35
C GLU A 187 29.64 -9.81 4.10
N SER A 188 29.41 -10.95 3.41
CA SER A 188 29.57 -12.29 3.96
C SER A 188 30.62 -13.09 3.20
N GLY A 189 31.77 -12.45 2.95
CA GLY A 189 33.01 -13.09 2.45
C GLY A 189 34.11 -12.99 3.45
#